data_8c9aea9fbda465aa175710bd6557e87f
#
_entry.id   8c9aea9fbda465aa175710bd6557e87f
#
_cell.length_a   1.000
_cell.length_b   1.000
_cell.length_c   1.000
_cell.angle_alpha   90.00
_cell.angle_beta   90.00
_cell.angle_gamma   90.00
#
_symmetry.space_group_name_H-M   'P 1'
#
loop_
_entity.id
_entity.type
_entity.pdbx_description
1 polymer ?
#
loop_
_entity_poly.entity_id
_entity_poly.type
_entity_poly.pdbx_seq_one_letter_code
_entity_poly.pdbx_strand_id
1 'polypeptide(L)' 'MKFKLRQLEAFRAVAETGSMTRAAQKLEISQPAVSRLLSDFSNSV' A
#
# COMPACT_ATOMS: atom_id res chain seq x y z
N MET A 1 -8.05 -9.35 13.93
CA MET A 1 -7.36 -8.79 12.78
C MET A 1 -7.35 -7.30 12.80
N LYS A 2 -6.16 -6.72 12.65
CA LYS A 2 -5.99 -5.29 12.77
C LYS A 2 -5.73 -4.60 11.43
N PHE A 3 -5.84 -5.33 10.34
CA PHE A 3 -5.60 -4.75 9.03
C PHE A 3 -6.74 -3.85 8.62
N LYS A 4 -6.39 -2.73 8.03
CA LYS A 4 -7.35 -1.93 7.30
C LYS A 4 -7.32 -2.37 5.86
N LEU A 5 -8.47 -2.34 5.21
CA LEU A 5 -8.57 -2.72 3.82
C LEU A 5 -7.60 -1.92 2.94
N ARG A 6 -7.40 -0.64 3.27
CA ARG A 6 -6.48 0.20 2.50
C ARG A 6 -5.05 -0.30 2.52
N GLN A 7 -4.61 -0.81 3.68
CA GLN A 7 -3.26 -1.34 3.79
C GLN A 7 -3.10 -2.55 2.89
N LEU A 8 -4.10 -3.41 2.87
CA LEU A 8 -4.09 -4.60 2.04
C LEU A 8 -4.11 -4.23 0.57
N GLU A 9 -4.90 -3.23 0.20
CA GLU A 9 -4.95 -2.75 -1.18
C GLU A 9 -3.61 -2.19 -1.63
N ALA A 10 -2.94 -1.46 -0.76
CA ALA A 10 -1.63 -0.91 -1.09
C ALA A 10 -0.61 -2.02 -1.33
N PHE A 11 -0.60 -3.00 -0.46
CA PHE A 11 0.31 -4.14 -0.62
C PHE A 11 0.05 -4.86 -1.92
N ARG A 12 -1.21 -5.11 -2.21
CA ARG A 12 -1.60 -5.81 -3.43
C ARG A 12 -1.24 -5.01 -4.68
N ALA A 13 -1.47 -3.70 -4.63
CA ALA A 13 -1.18 -2.85 -5.78
C ALA A 13 0.32 -2.85 -6.09
N VAL A 14 1.15 -2.80 -5.06
CA VAL A 14 2.60 -2.86 -5.26
C VAL A 14 3.01 -4.21 -5.82
N ALA A 15 2.43 -5.27 -5.30
CA ALA A 15 2.74 -6.62 -5.77
C ALA A 15 2.34 -6.81 -7.24
N GLU A 16 1.19 -6.28 -7.63
CA GLU A 16 0.69 -6.43 -8.99
C GLU A 16 1.45 -5.58 -9.99
N THR A 17 1.78 -4.35 -9.59
CA THR A 17 2.44 -3.41 -10.51
C THR A 17 3.96 -3.50 -10.47
N GLY A 18 4.51 -4.02 -9.38
CA GLY A 18 5.95 -4.08 -9.18
C GLY A 18 6.58 -2.72 -8.96
N SER A 19 5.78 -1.69 -8.66
CA SER A 19 6.29 -0.33 -8.53
C SER A 19 5.42 0.44 -7.55
N MET A 20 6.09 1.13 -6.61
CA MET A 20 5.35 1.97 -5.67
C MET A 20 4.70 3.16 -6.34
N THR A 21 5.37 3.71 -7.35
CA THR A 21 4.82 4.83 -8.10
C THR A 21 3.55 4.41 -8.83
N ARG A 22 3.59 3.27 -9.49
CA ARG A 22 2.41 2.78 -10.20
C ARG A 22 1.29 2.38 -9.24
N ALA A 23 1.65 1.80 -8.11
CA ALA A 23 0.66 1.47 -7.10
C ALA A 23 -0.05 2.72 -6.60
N ALA A 24 0.72 3.81 -6.38
CA ALA A 24 0.13 5.07 -5.95
C ALA A 24 -0.83 5.61 -7.01
N GLN A 25 -0.46 5.53 -8.27
CA GLN A 25 -1.33 5.97 -9.36
C GLN A 25 -2.60 5.14 -9.41
N LYS A 26 -2.46 3.83 -9.25
CA LYS A 26 -3.61 2.92 -9.28
C LYS A 26 -4.59 3.23 -8.15
N LEU A 27 -4.07 3.58 -6.99
CA LEU A 27 -4.89 3.87 -5.82
C LEU A 27 -5.27 5.35 -5.72
N GLU A 28 -4.76 6.17 -6.64
CA GLU A 28 -5.04 7.61 -6.68
C GLU A 28 -4.59 8.31 -5.40
N ILE A 29 -3.43 7.90 -4.90
CA ILE A 29 -2.82 8.53 -3.73
C ILE A 29 -1.35 8.81 -4.03
N SER A 30 -0.69 9.51 -3.12
CA SER A 30 0.72 9.84 -3.31
C SER A 30 1.60 8.63 -2.99
N GLN A 31 2.82 8.63 -3.55
CA GLN A 31 3.77 7.58 -3.25
C GLN A 31 4.13 7.49 -1.76
N PRO A 32 4.35 8.62 -1.06
CA PRO A 32 4.58 8.54 0.37
C PRO A 32 3.42 7.90 1.13
N ALA A 33 2.19 8.10 0.66
CA ALA A 33 1.03 7.48 1.29
C ALA A 33 1.08 5.96 1.14
N VAL A 34 1.48 5.46 -0.04
CA VAL A 34 1.63 4.03 -0.25
C VAL A 34 2.69 3.48 0.68
N SER A 35 3.83 4.16 0.75
CA SER A 35 4.93 3.73 1.62
C SER A 35 4.48 3.64 3.07
N ARG A 36 3.71 4.61 3.51
CA ARG A 36 3.20 4.63 4.88
C ARG A 36 2.24 3.48 5.14
N LEU A 37 1.35 3.21 4.18
CA LEU A 37 0.41 2.11 4.32
C LEU A 37 1.13 0.77 4.42
N LEU A 38 2.18 0.59 3.63
CA LEU A 38 2.97 -0.64 3.68
C LEU A 38 3.70 -0.77 5.00
N SER A 39 4.23 0.34 5.51
CA SER A 39 4.92 0.34 6.79
C SER A 39 3.96 -0.03 7.91
N ASP A 40 2.77 0.55 7.90
CA ASP A 40 1.75 0.24 8.89
C ASP A 40 1.34 -1.23 8.81
N PHE A 41 1.24 -1.76 7.61
CA PHE A 41 0.89 -3.16 7.42
C PHE A 41 1.94 -4.07 8.06
N SER A 42 3.21 -3.75 7.84
CA SER A 42 4.31 -4.53 8.42
C SER A 42 4.32 -4.45 9.94
N ASN A 43 3.94 -3.31 10.48
CA ASN A 43 3.94 -3.11 11.94
C ASN A 43 2.70 -3.64 12.63
N SER A 44 1.71 -4.10 11.87
CA SER A 44 0.47 -4.60 12.44
C SER A 44 0.57 -6.04 12.93
N VAL A 45 1.66 -6.68 12.65
CA VAL A 45 1.83 -8.09 12.96
C VAL A 45 2.27 -8.30 14.39
#